data_443c01649d22876c51a97ecc0c0557dd
#
_entry.id   443c01649d22876c51a97ecc0c0557dd
#
_cell.length_a   1.000
_cell.length_b   1.000
_cell.length_c   1.000
_cell.angle_alpha   90.00
_cell.angle_beta   90.00
_cell.angle_gamma   90.00
#
_symmetry.space_group_name_H-M   'P 1'
#
loop_
_entity.id
_entity.type
_entity.pdbx_description
1 polymer ?
#
loop_
_entity_poly.entity_id
_entity_poly.type
_entity_poly.pdbx_seq_one_letter_code
_entity_poly.pdbx_strand_id
1 'polypeptide(L)'
;EIEILSPLQIKFTFTEDAPRRDVIDLAGGIPVFSKAWFESTGARLDDSSLIPFIGTGPYLLESYEVNQRVIYARRDDYWGEALPANIGRNNFDRIRMEYFADSAAAFEGFKGGLYTFRSENSSKQWATSYDFASIEAGHVVKTELPDGNLAMAQAYVFNLRREKFQDRRVREALAMMFNFEWSNAQLFYGLYKRVQSFWGNSELEARGVPTEGERAVLQPLVDQGLLSAEILTDEAVMAPVSGQRQLDRKNLRRASQLMDEAGWRVNADGMREKDGQVFTLEVLDSSPAFDRITNPMIENMKALGIDARLNRVDTAQESER
;
A
#
# COMPACT_ATOMS: atom_id res chain seq x y z
N GLU A 1 -20.10 -14.39 -20.28
CA GLU A 1 -21.55 -14.46 -20.52
C GLU A 1 -22.25 -14.79 -19.20
N ILE A 2 -23.44 -14.21 -18.99
CA ILE A 2 -24.25 -14.41 -17.77
C ILE A 2 -25.62 -14.93 -18.19
N GLU A 3 -26.03 -16.07 -17.66
CA GLU A 3 -27.31 -16.71 -17.93
C GLU A 3 -28.10 -16.90 -16.63
N ILE A 4 -29.38 -16.50 -16.60
CA ILE A 4 -30.31 -16.80 -15.50
C ILE A 4 -31.00 -18.13 -15.82
N LEU A 5 -30.61 -19.19 -15.10
CA LEU A 5 -31.16 -20.54 -15.34
C LEU A 5 -32.46 -20.78 -14.59
N SER A 6 -32.64 -20.15 -13.43
CA SER A 6 -33.87 -20.20 -12.64
C SER A 6 -33.90 -19.01 -11.65
N PRO A 7 -35.00 -18.82 -10.89
CA PRO A 7 -35.03 -17.76 -9.86
C PRO A 7 -33.93 -17.83 -8.81
N LEU A 8 -33.28 -18.97 -8.65
CA LEU A 8 -32.22 -19.21 -7.65
C LEU A 8 -30.91 -19.66 -8.27
N GLN A 9 -30.76 -19.61 -9.60
CA GLN A 9 -29.54 -20.07 -10.28
C GLN A 9 -29.12 -19.09 -11.36
N ILE A 10 -27.86 -18.69 -11.28
CA ILE A 10 -27.17 -17.90 -12.28
C ILE A 10 -25.89 -18.62 -12.72
N LYS A 11 -25.62 -18.60 -14.02
CA LYS A 11 -24.42 -19.20 -14.59
C LYS A 11 -23.54 -18.12 -15.18
N PHE A 12 -22.27 -18.14 -14.80
CA PHE A 12 -21.21 -17.32 -15.37
C PHE A 12 -20.35 -18.19 -16.29
N THR A 13 -20.21 -17.77 -17.54
CA THR A 13 -19.30 -18.41 -18.51
C THR A 13 -18.16 -17.44 -18.78
N PHE A 14 -16.96 -17.81 -18.35
CA PHE A 14 -15.76 -17.01 -18.53
C PHE A 14 -15.10 -17.32 -19.88
N THR A 15 -14.35 -16.38 -20.42
CA THR A 15 -13.52 -16.56 -21.60
C THR A 15 -12.34 -17.51 -21.32
N GLU A 16 -11.72 -18.07 -22.36
CA GLU A 16 -10.61 -19.03 -22.19
C GLU A 16 -9.37 -18.42 -21.54
N ASP A 17 -9.17 -17.12 -21.75
CA ASP A 17 -8.07 -16.32 -21.20
C ASP A 17 -8.35 -15.81 -19.76
N ALA A 18 -9.55 -16.03 -19.22
CA ALA A 18 -9.83 -15.64 -17.84
C ALA A 18 -8.99 -16.43 -16.84
N PRO A 19 -8.39 -15.76 -15.83
CA PRO A 19 -7.61 -16.43 -14.79
C PRO A 19 -8.48 -17.44 -14.03
N ARG A 20 -8.28 -18.73 -14.25
CA ARG A 20 -9.09 -19.79 -13.63
C ARG A 20 -8.99 -19.86 -12.11
N ARG A 21 -7.89 -19.34 -11.57
CA ARG A 21 -7.63 -19.30 -10.13
C ARG A 21 -8.67 -18.49 -9.38
N ASP A 22 -9.11 -17.36 -9.96
CA ASP A 22 -9.88 -16.35 -9.26
C ASP A 22 -11.35 -16.28 -9.69
N VAL A 23 -11.83 -17.22 -10.56
CA VAL A 23 -13.20 -17.17 -11.11
C VAL A 23 -14.29 -17.25 -10.05
N ILE A 24 -14.04 -18.00 -8.96
CA ILE A 24 -15.00 -18.13 -7.85
C ILE A 24 -15.12 -16.81 -7.10
N ASP A 25 -13.96 -16.18 -6.80
CA ASP A 25 -13.92 -14.91 -6.10
C ASP A 25 -14.47 -13.76 -6.96
N LEU A 26 -14.15 -13.78 -8.26
CA LEU A 26 -14.70 -12.81 -9.23
C LEU A 26 -16.23 -12.90 -9.32
N ALA A 27 -16.80 -14.11 -9.39
CA ALA A 27 -18.23 -14.28 -9.46
C ALA A 27 -18.93 -14.05 -8.10
N GLY A 28 -18.31 -14.55 -7.01
CA GLY A 28 -18.87 -14.44 -5.65
C GLY A 28 -18.68 -13.07 -5.01
N GLY A 29 -17.68 -12.30 -5.44
CA GLY A 29 -17.39 -10.95 -4.94
C GLY A 29 -18.21 -9.83 -5.59
N ILE A 30 -19.07 -10.15 -6.57
CA ILE A 30 -19.93 -9.14 -7.21
C ILE A 30 -20.93 -8.60 -6.19
N PRO A 31 -21.00 -7.26 -5.97
CA PRO A 31 -22.00 -6.67 -5.10
C PRO A 31 -23.43 -7.01 -5.55
N VAL A 32 -24.23 -7.51 -4.64
CA VAL A 32 -25.64 -7.87 -4.91
C VAL A 32 -26.52 -6.71 -4.49
N PHE A 33 -27.33 -6.23 -5.42
CA PHE A 33 -28.26 -5.14 -5.20
C PHE A 33 -29.71 -5.63 -5.21
N SER A 34 -30.59 -4.95 -4.47
CA SER A 34 -32.01 -5.25 -4.42
C SER A 34 -32.75 -4.63 -5.60
N LYS A 35 -33.24 -5.47 -6.54
CA LYS A 35 -34.09 -5.02 -7.64
C LYS A 35 -35.35 -4.27 -7.14
N ALA A 36 -36.00 -4.81 -6.11
CA ALA A 36 -37.20 -4.20 -5.54
C ALA A 36 -36.91 -2.80 -4.94
N TRP A 37 -35.71 -2.60 -4.36
CA TRP A 37 -35.33 -1.30 -3.87
C TRP A 37 -35.13 -0.29 -5.00
N PHE A 38 -34.48 -0.67 -6.11
CA PHE A 38 -34.31 0.20 -7.27
C PHE A 38 -35.70 0.56 -7.90
N GLU A 39 -36.56 -0.41 -8.03
CA GLU A 39 -37.93 -0.18 -8.58
C GLU A 39 -38.76 0.76 -7.69
N SER A 40 -38.59 0.69 -6.36
CA SER A 40 -39.33 1.53 -5.42
C SER A 40 -38.77 2.95 -5.27
N THR A 41 -37.47 3.13 -5.45
CA THR A 41 -36.80 4.42 -5.25
C THR A 41 -36.55 5.18 -6.55
N GLY A 42 -36.55 4.48 -7.69
CA GLY A 42 -36.10 5.05 -8.98
C GLY A 42 -34.61 5.33 -9.07
N ALA A 43 -33.82 4.89 -8.10
CA ALA A 43 -32.39 5.06 -8.11
C ALA A 43 -31.74 4.26 -9.26
N ARG A 44 -30.55 4.68 -9.70
CA ARG A 44 -29.78 4.05 -10.78
C ARG A 44 -28.35 3.79 -10.32
N LEU A 45 -27.72 2.73 -10.84
CA LEU A 45 -26.31 2.42 -10.54
C LEU A 45 -25.33 3.35 -11.26
N ASP A 46 -25.75 3.92 -12.39
CA ASP A 46 -24.96 4.81 -13.25
C ASP A 46 -25.16 6.30 -12.93
N ASP A 47 -25.84 6.61 -11.83
CA ASP A 47 -26.10 7.96 -11.38
C ASP A 47 -25.71 8.17 -9.92
N SER A 48 -25.22 9.36 -9.58
CA SER A 48 -24.92 9.73 -8.21
C SER A 48 -26.19 9.92 -7.41
N SER A 49 -26.36 9.16 -6.34
CA SER A 49 -27.53 9.24 -5.47
C SER A 49 -27.12 9.43 -4.02
N LEU A 50 -27.85 10.29 -3.31
CA LEU A 50 -27.78 10.42 -1.85
C LEU A 50 -28.80 9.48 -1.14
N ILE A 51 -29.56 8.68 -1.90
CA ILE A 51 -30.45 7.67 -1.33
C ILE A 51 -29.61 6.47 -0.90
N PRO A 52 -29.61 6.10 0.39
CA PRO A 52 -28.81 4.97 0.88
C PRO A 52 -29.24 3.66 0.24
N PHE A 53 -28.28 2.90 -0.30
CA PHE A 53 -28.56 1.55 -0.79
C PHE A 53 -28.88 0.60 0.36
N ILE A 54 -29.88 -0.25 0.17
CA ILE A 54 -30.14 -1.34 1.09
C ILE A 54 -29.14 -2.48 0.85
N GLY A 55 -28.45 -2.88 1.90
CA GLY A 55 -27.50 -4.00 1.88
C GLY A 55 -28.01 -5.21 2.63
N THR A 56 -27.30 -6.33 2.51
CA THR A 56 -27.57 -7.58 3.25
C THR A 56 -26.78 -7.68 4.56
N GLY A 57 -25.97 -6.67 4.89
CA GLY A 57 -25.10 -6.64 6.06
C GLY A 57 -25.83 -6.37 7.38
N PRO A 58 -25.09 -6.48 8.50
CA PRO A 58 -25.64 -6.33 9.84
C PRO A 58 -25.97 -4.89 10.24
N TYR A 59 -25.50 -3.90 9.47
CA TYR A 59 -25.72 -2.48 9.74
C TYR A 59 -26.46 -1.80 8.59
N LEU A 60 -27.30 -0.84 8.93
CA LEU A 60 -27.95 0.07 8.00
C LEU A 60 -27.43 1.49 8.20
N LEU A 61 -27.39 2.28 7.14
CA LEU A 61 -27.14 3.71 7.23
C LEU A 61 -28.33 4.37 7.93
N GLU A 62 -28.14 4.84 9.15
CA GLU A 62 -29.16 5.54 9.96
C GLU A 62 -29.28 7.00 9.54
N SER A 63 -28.14 7.69 9.44
CA SER A 63 -28.10 9.08 9.03
C SER A 63 -26.72 9.47 8.52
N TYR A 64 -26.64 10.58 7.80
CA TYR A 64 -25.38 11.17 7.38
C TYR A 64 -25.48 12.70 7.26
N GLU A 65 -24.35 13.35 7.46
CA GLU A 65 -24.12 14.76 7.16
C GLU A 65 -22.91 14.82 6.21
N VAL A 66 -23.14 15.35 4.99
CA VAL A 66 -22.11 15.35 3.93
C VAL A 66 -20.83 16.03 4.43
N ASN A 67 -19.69 15.36 4.23
CA ASN A 67 -18.36 15.79 4.67
C ASN A 67 -18.17 15.94 6.19
N GLN A 68 -19.09 15.49 7.01
CA GLN A 68 -19.02 15.61 8.46
C GLN A 68 -19.14 14.27 9.17
N ARG A 69 -20.22 13.53 8.90
CA ARG A 69 -20.55 12.36 9.71
C ARG A 69 -21.37 11.32 8.96
N VAL A 70 -21.14 10.05 9.30
CA VAL A 70 -21.99 8.92 8.89
C VAL A 70 -22.28 8.09 10.15
N ILE A 71 -23.54 7.70 10.34
CA ILE A 71 -23.98 6.86 11.43
C ILE A 71 -24.64 5.61 10.88
N TYR A 72 -24.13 4.46 11.30
CA TYR A 72 -24.72 3.15 11.02
C TYR A 72 -25.40 2.63 12.29
N ALA A 73 -26.59 2.06 12.15
CA ALA A 73 -27.31 1.35 13.21
C ALA A 73 -27.32 -0.16 12.91
N ARG A 74 -27.14 -0.97 13.96
CA ARG A 74 -27.27 -2.42 13.85
C ARG A 74 -28.71 -2.79 13.57
N ARG A 75 -28.91 -3.79 12.72
CA ARG A 75 -30.22 -4.33 12.37
C ARG A 75 -30.68 -5.33 13.42
N ASP A 76 -31.93 -5.21 13.86
CA ASP A 76 -32.57 -6.19 14.72
C ASP A 76 -33.01 -7.46 13.96
N ASP A 77 -33.14 -7.37 12.64
CA ASP A 77 -33.59 -8.44 11.73
C ASP A 77 -32.46 -9.03 10.88
N TYR A 78 -31.21 -8.94 11.36
CA TYR A 78 -30.09 -9.44 10.56
C TYR A 78 -30.14 -10.96 10.41
N TRP A 79 -30.35 -11.42 9.17
CA TRP A 79 -30.50 -12.83 8.82
C TRP A 79 -29.30 -13.71 9.20
N GLY A 80 -28.11 -13.12 9.28
CA GLY A 80 -26.84 -13.82 9.54
C GLY A 80 -26.44 -13.84 11.00
N GLU A 81 -27.22 -13.31 11.95
CA GLU A 81 -26.81 -13.16 13.36
C GLU A 81 -26.43 -14.50 14.01
N ALA A 82 -27.23 -15.55 13.76
CA ALA A 82 -27.03 -16.87 14.34
C ALA A 82 -26.02 -17.76 13.57
N LEU A 83 -25.43 -17.27 12.49
CA LEU A 83 -24.45 -18.05 11.75
C LEU A 83 -23.15 -18.21 12.55
N PRO A 84 -22.53 -19.40 12.60
CA PRO A 84 -21.31 -19.63 13.36
C PRO A 84 -20.18 -18.65 13.06
N ALA A 85 -20.07 -18.19 11.80
CA ALA A 85 -19.07 -17.21 11.37
C ALA A 85 -19.30 -15.79 11.95
N ASN A 86 -20.51 -15.48 12.44
CA ASN A 86 -20.90 -14.16 12.92
C ASN A 86 -21.03 -14.10 14.46
N ILE A 87 -20.95 -15.24 15.13
CA ILE A 87 -21.02 -15.28 16.61
C ILE A 87 -19.86 -14.45 17.20
N GLY A 88 -20.19 -13.51 18.09
CA GLY A 88 -19.22 -12.59 18.72
C GLY A 88 -18.82 -11.40 17.85
N ARG A 89 -19.46 -11.19 16.70
CA ARG A 89 -19.29 -10.02 15.83
C ARG A 89 -20.46 -9.05 15.97
N ASN A 90 -20.31 -7.86 15.33
CA ASN A 90 -21.39 -6.85 15.24
C ASN A 90 -21.93 -6.41 16.61
N ASN A 91 -21.04 -6.20 17.57
CA ASN A 91 -21.39 -5.95 18.98
C ASN A 91 -21.85 -4.52 19.27
N PHE A 92 -21.65 -3.57 18.38
CA PHE A 92 -22.03 -2.18 18.56
C PHE A 92 -23.43 -1.93 18.04
N ASP A 93 -24.27 -1.24 18.81
CA ASP A 93 -25.60 -0.83 18.35
C ASP A 93 -25.54 0.27 17.29
N ARG A 94 -24.55 1.18 17.44
CA ARG A 94 -24.25 2.23 16.47
C ARG A 94 -22.75 2.36 16.22
N ILE A 95 -22.39 2.63 14.97
CA ILE A 95 -21.03 2.98 14.54
C ILE A 95 -21.10 4.38 13.94
N ARG A 96 -20.41 5.34 14.57
CA ARG A 96 -20.33 6.73 14.13
C ARG A 96 -18.95 6.99 13.53
N MET A 97 -18.93 7.44 12.28
CA MET A 97 -17.71 7.87 11.58
C MET A 97 -17.71 9.39 11.46
N GLU A 98 -16.69 10.04 11.99
CA GLU A 98 -16.47 11.48 11.88
C GLU A 98 -15.43 11.76 10.79
N TYR A 99 -15.72 12.71 9.93
CA TYR A 99 -14.83 13.14 8.87
C TYR A 99 -14.23 14.51 9.21
N PHE A 100 -12.96 14.68 8.93
CA PHE A 100 -12.21 15.91 9.20
C PHE A 100 -11.51 16.36 7.92
N ALA A 101 -11.24 17.66 7.81
CA ALA A 101 -10.56 18.22 6.66
C ALA A 101 -9.13 17.67 6.47
N ASP A 102 -8.46 17.37 7.60
CA ASP A 102 -7.11 16.80 7.60
C ASP A 102 -6.84 15.99 8.87
N SER A 103 -5.69 15.30 8.90
CA SER A 103 -5.31 14.44 10.02
C SER A 103 -4.99 15.21 11.31
N ALA A 104 -4.59 16.49 11.24
CA ALA A 104 -4.32 17.31 12.41
C ALA A 104 -5.64 17.69 13.10
N ALA A 105 -6.64 18.12 12.33
CA ALA A 105 -7.99 18.38 12.83
C ALA A 105 -8.61 17.09 13.43
N ALA A 106 -8.43 15.95 12.77
CA ALA A 106 -8.87 14.66 13.30
C ALA A 106 -8.20 14.33 14.65
N PHE A 107 -6.91 14.61 14.80
CA PHE A 107 -6.20 14.34 16.06
C PHE A 107 -6.68 15.25 17.19
N GLU A 108 -6.91 16.53 16.92
CA GLU A 108 -7.50 17.45 17.92
C GLU A 108 -8.93 17.01 18.30
N GLY A 109 -9.73 16.54 17.33
CA GLY A 109 -11.04 15.93 17.60
C GLY A 109 -10.96 14.70 18.52
N PHE A 110 -9.94 13.84 18.34
CA PHE A 110 -9.68 12.71 19.22
C PHE A 110 -9.32 13.16 20.65
N LYS A 111 -8.41 14.11 20.79
CA LYS A 111 -8.05 14.70 22.08
C LYS A 111 -9.25 15.31 22.80
N GLY A 112 -10.17 15.92 22.03
CA GLY A 112 -11.43 16.48 22.52
C GLY A 112 -12.52 15.45 22.78
N GLY A 113 -12.30 14.16 22.53
CA GLY A 113 -13.27 13.09 22.77
C GLY A 113 -14.42 13.02 21.78
N LEU A 114 -14.27 13.61 20.58
CA LEU A 114 -15.31 13.55 19.53
C LEU A 114 -15.50 12.14 18.99
N TYR A 115 -14.49 11.29 19.07
CA TYR A 115 -14.56 9.86 18.73
C TYR A 115 -13.64 9.04 19.63
N THR A 116 -13.90 7.75 19.75
CA THR A 116 -13.35 6.88 20.82
C THR A 116 -12.29 5.90 20.36
N PHE A 117 -12.10 5.72 19.04
CA PHE A 117 -11.08 4.83 18.50
C PHE A 117 -10.33 5.53 17.38
N ARG A 118 -8.99 5.45 17.44
CA ARG A 118 -8.10 6.00 16.43
C ARG A 118 -7.00 5.00 16.10
N SER A 119 -6.87 4.65 14.83
CA SER A 119 -5.69 4.00 14.29
C SER A 119 -4.67 5.07 13.88
N GLU A 120 -3.46 5.04 14.45
CA GLU A 120 -2.45 6.05 14.19
C GLU A 120 -1.46 5.58 13.12
N ASN A 121 -1.45 6.27 11.99
CA ASN A 121 -0.59 5.94 10.84
C ASN A 121 0.68 6.80 10.78
N SER A 122 0.82 7.80 11.65
CA SER A 122 1.98 8.69 11.69
C SER A 122 2.93 8.29 12.80
N SER A 123 4.10 7.74 12.45
CA SER A 123 5.16 7.45 13.42
C SER A 123 5.58 8.68 14.24
N LYS A 124 5.63 9.86 13.60
CA LYS A 124 5.93 11.11 14.30
C LYS A 124 4.86 11.40 15.35
N GLN A 125 3.58 11.36 14.99
CA GLN A 125 2.49 11.65 15.90
C GLN A 125 2.43 10.62 17.02
N TRP A 126 2.58 9.32 16.70
CA TRP A 126 2.68 8.26 17.69
C TRP A 126 3.80 8.49 18.70
N ALA A 127 4.99 8.89 18.25
CA ALA A 127 6.14 9.07 19.11
C ALA A 127 6.09 10.35 19.97
N THR A 128 5.46 11.43 19.47
CA THR A 128 5.67 12.77 20.05
C THR A 128 4.40 13.49 20.52
N SER A 129 3.19 12.96 20.26
CA SER A 129 1.97 13.75 20.47
C SER A 129 0.96 13.11 21.42
N TYR A 130 1.22 11.90 21.90
CA TYR A 130 0.34 11.18 22.84
C TYR A 130 0.76 11.42 24.29
N ASP A 131 0.83 12.70 24.69
CA ASP A 131 1.24 13.19 26.01
C ASP A 131 0.20 14.17 26.62
N PHE A 132 -1.06 14.07 26.20
CA PHE A 132 -2.14 14.97 26.65
C PHE A 132 -2.89 14.43 27.86
N ALA A 133 -3.61 15.31 28.56
CA ALA A 133 -4.24 15.07 29.87
C ALA A 133 -5.11 13.81 29.96
N SER A 134 -5.84 13.44 28.89
CA SER A 134 -6.66 12.22 28.88
C SER A 134 -5.84 10.93 28.88
N ILE A 135 -4.60 10.94 28.36
CA ILE A 135 -3.65 9.82 28.49
C ILE A 135 -3.18 9.72 29.96
N GLU A 136 -2.77 10.84 30.55
CA GLU A 136 -2.30 10.88 31.94
C GLU A 136 -3.39 10.46 32.93
N ALA A 137 -4.64 10.81 32.62
CA ALA A 137 -5.81 10.42 33.41
C ALA A 137 -6.27 8.97 33.18
N GLY A 138 -5.67 8.25 32.22
CA GLY A 138 -6.06 6.88 31.88
C GLY A 138 -7.38 6.76 31.10
N HIS A 139 -7.93 7.87 30.62
CA HIS A 139 -9.14 7.86 29.77
C HIS A 139 -8.85 7.45 28.33
N VAL A 140 -7.62 7.64 27.87
CA VAL A 140 -7.13 7.20 26.57
C VAL A 140 -5.98 6.21 26.80
N VAL A 141 -6.08 5.05 26.15
CA VAL A 141 -5.05 4.01 26.19
C VAL A 141 -4.34 3.97 24.84
N LYS A 142 -3.01 4.16 24.86
CA LYS A 142 -2.13 4.01 23.72
C LYS A 142 -1.56 2.59 23.75
N THR A 143 -1.84 1.79 22.73
CA THR A 143 -1.38 0.40 22.69
C THR A 143 -1.05 -0.05 21.25
N GLU A 144 -0.12 -0.98 21.13
CA GLU A 144 0.16 -1.68 19.89
C GLU A 144 -0.63 -2.99 19.88
N LEU A 145 -1.40 -3.19 18.82
CA LEU A 145 -2.17 -4.40 18.60
C LEU A 145 -1.46 -5.22 17.51
N PRO A 146 -0.84 -6.36 17.86
CA PRO A 146 -0.21 -7.22 16.85
C PRO A 146 -1.28 -7.78 15.91
N ASP A 147 -0.99 -7.82 14.64
CA ASP A 147 -1.82 -8.43 13.63
C ASP A 147 -1.06 -9.48 12.80
N GLY A 148 -1.77 -10.41 12.19
CA GLY A 148 -1.24 -11.45 11.31
C GLY A 148 -1.35 -11.12 9.82
N ASN A 149 -1.59 -9.87 9.47
CA ASN A 149 -1.70 -9.48 8.07
C ASN A 149 -0.33 -9.50 7.39
N LEU A 150 -0.33 -9.73 6.08
CA LEU A 150 0.87 -9.53 5.27
C LEU A 150 1.37 -8.09 5.44
N ALA A 151 2.68 -7.94 5.47
CA ALA A 151 3.28 -6.62 5.54
C ALA A 151 2.86 -5.80 4.30
N MET A 152 2.18 -4.68 4.51
CA MET A 152 1.86 -3.76 3.42
C MET A 152 3.15 -3.16 2.89
N ALA A 153 3.48 -3.50 1.65
CA ALA A 153 4.64 -2.93 0.96
C ALA A 153 4.34 -1.50 0.52
N GLN A 154 4.91 -0.53 1.23
CA GLN A 154 4.95 0.85 0.77
C GLN A 154 6.28 1.09 0.06
N ALA A 155 6.25 1.45 -1.22
CA ALA A 155 7.44 1.51 -2.04
C ALA A 155 7.38 2.62 -3.09
N TYR A 156 8.56 3.07 -3.53
CA TYR A 156 8.70 3.83 -4.77
C TYR A 156 8.74 2.85 -5.94
N VAL A 157 7.77 2.96 -6.84
CA VAL A 157 7.60 2.04 -7.96
C VAL A 157 8.22 2.64 -9.24
N PHE A 158 9.12 1.90 -9.88
CA PHE A 158 9.70 2.31 -11.15
C PHE A 158 8.74 2.05 -12.31
N ASN A 159 8.49 3.05 -13.13
CA ASN A 159 7.74 2.88 -14.37
C ASN A 159 8.62 2.16 -15.43
N LEU A 160 8.52 0.84 -15.50
CA LEU A 160 9.31 0.00 -16.41
C LEU A 160 8.96 0.19 -17.89
N ARG A 161 7.93 0.95 -18.23
CA ARG A 161 7.67 1.39 -19.62
C ARG A 161 8.70 2.42 -20.10
N ARG A 162 9.43 3.06 -19.15
CA ARG A 162 10.54 3.96 -19.47
C ARG A 162 11.82 3.14 -19.61
N GLU A 163 12.47 3.23 -20.79
CA GLU A 163 13.67 2.46 -21.17
C GLU A 163 14.78 2.52 -20.11
N LYS A 164 15.06 3.70 -19.54
CA LYS A 164 16.08 3.91 -18.50
C LYS A 164 15.87 3.08 -17.24
N PHE A 165 14.64 2.60 -16.96
CA PHE A 165 14.33 1.76 -15.80
C PHE A 165 14.27 0.27 -16.14
N GLN A 166 14.42 -0.13 -17.39
CA GLN A 166 14.44 -1.54 -17.80
C GLN A 166 15.73 -2.23 -17.36
N ASP A 167 16.84 -1.52 -17.31
CA ASP A 167 18.10 -2.06 -16.80
C ASP A 167 18.04 -2.24 -15.26
N ARG A 168 18.21 -3.49 -14.80
CA ARG A 168 18.20 -3.84 -13.39
C ARG A 168 19.25 -3.07 -12.59
N ARG A 169 20.45 -2.86 -13.17
CA ARG A 169 21.56 -2.14 -12.52
C ARG A 169 21.18 -0.71 -12.17
N VAL A 170 20.42 -0.05 -13.03
CA VAL A 170 19.90 1.30 -12.78
C VAL A 170 18.93 1.29 -11.58
N ARG A 171 18.00 0.33 -11.54
CA ARG A 171 17.06 0.22 -10.43
C ARG A 171 17.75 -0.08 -9.10
N GLU A 172 18.76 -0.95 -9.10
CA GLU A 172 19.58 -1.24 -7.91
C GLU A 172 20.35 -0.01 -7.45
N ALA A 173 20.94 0.76 -8.36
CA ALA A 173 21.63 2.00 -8.03
C ALA A 173 20.69 3.02 -7.37
N LEU A 174 19.50 3.19 -7.94
CA LEU A 174 18.48 4.10 -7.39
C LEU A 174 17.96 3.64 -6.04
N ALA A 175 17.75 2.34 -5.84
CA ALA A 175 17.30 1.77 -4.57
C ALA A 175 18.31 2.02 -3.44
N MET A 176 19.61 2.07 -3.74
CA MET A 176 20.68 2.41 -2.76
C MET A 176 20.63 3.87 -2.32
N MET A 177 19.94 4.76 -3.04
CA MET A 177 19.82 6.18 -2.67
C MET A 177 18.75 6.41 -1.61
N PHE A 178 17.89 5.43 -1.34
CA PHE A 178 16.98 5.47 -0.20
C PHE A 178 17.65 4.84 1.03
N ASN A 179 18.00 5.65 2.00
CA ASN A 179 18.58 5.18 3.25
C ASN A 179 17.49 4.92 4.28
N PHE A 180 17.07 3.65 4.41
CA PHE A 180 16.05 3.25 5.37
C PHE A 180 16.52 3.39 6.81
N GLU A 181 17.75 3.00 7.12
CA GLU A 181 18.29 3.00 8.50
C GLU A 181 18.33 4.43 9.07
N TRP A 182 18.80 5.39 8.29
CA TRP A 182 18.76 6.80 8.66
C TRP A 182 17.33 7.31 8.78
N SER A 183 16.48 7.00 7.80
CA SER A 183 15.06 7.41 7.81
C SER A 183 14.33 6.84 9.01
N ASN A 184 14.58 5.56 9.35
CA ASN A 184 13.96 4.93 10.51
C ASN A 184 14.41 5.58 11.81
N ALA A 185 15.70 5.85 11.96
CA ALA A 185 16.22 6.50 13.16
C ALA A 185 15.76 7.96 13.31
N GLN A 186 15.78 8.75 12.22
CA GLN A 186 15.56 10.20 12.27
C GLN A 186 14.12 10.63 12.00
N LEU A 187 13.39 9.88 11.18
CA LEU A 187 12.05 10.26 10.73
C LEU A 187 10.94 9.37 11.30
N PHE A 188 11.25 8.08 11.54
CA PHE A 188 10.26 7.10 11.98
C PHE A 188 10.43 6.67 13.44
N TYR A 189 11.36 7.29 14.17
CA TYR A 189 11.58 7.04 15.61
C TYR A 189 11.94 5.58 15.95
N GLY A 190 12.54 4.85 14.99
CA GLY A 190 12.89 3.43 15.15
C GLY A 190 11.69 2.47 15.09
N LEU A 191 10.50 2.94 14.73
CA LEU A 191 9.25 2.17 14.82
C LEU A 191 9.02 1.20 13.66
N TYR A 192 9.76 1.33 12.56
CA TYR A 192 9.51 0.55 11.35
C TYR A 192 10.56 -0.52 11.11
N LYS A 193 10.16 -1.54 10.37
CA LYS A 193 11.06 -2.55 9.79
C LYS A 193 11.08 -2.40 8.28
N ARG A 194 12.26 -2.65 7.67
CA ARG A 194 12.37 -2.69 6.21
C ARG A 194 11.57 -3.87 5.67
N VAL A 195 10.68 -3.62 4.72
CA VAL A 195 10.01 -4.69 3.96
C VAL A 195 11.04 -5.30 3.00
N GLN A 196 11.19 -6.63 3.05
CA GLN A 196 12.14 -7.38 2.25
C GLN A 196 11.46 -8.24 1.18
N SER A 197 10.17 -8.55 1.35
CA SER A 197 9.41 -9.41 0.46
C SER A 197 7.96 -8.92 0.34
N PHE A 198 7.32 -9.18 -0.79
CA PHE A 198 5.86 -8.98 -0.94
C PHE A 198 5.04 -9.85 0.02
N TRP A 199 5.63 -10.95 0.53
CA TRP A 199 5.02 -11.90 1.46
C TRP A 199 5.54 -11.71 2.89
N GLY A 200 6.10 -10.55 3.19
CA GLY A 200 6.58 -10.23 4.54
C GLY A 200 5.54 -10.51 5.61
N ASN A 201 5.96 -10.99 6.78
CA ASN A 201 5.11 -11.44 7.88
C ASN A 201 4.28 -12.69 7.56
N SER A 202 4.73 -13.53 6.63
CA SER A 202 4.13 -14.84 6.34
C SER A 202 5.18 -15.92 6.09
N GLU A 203 4.74 -17.18 6.05
CA GLU A 203 5.56 -18.33 5.71
C GLU A 203 6.06 -18.33 4.25
N LEU A 204 5.49 -17.50 3.40
CA LEU A 204 5.90 -17.34 1.99
C LEU A 204 7.02 -16.31 1.80
N GLU A 205 7.49 -15.67 2.86
CA GLU A 205 8.60 -14.72 2.79
C GLU A 205 9.90 -15.44 2.42
N ALA A 206 10.44 -15.12 1.24
CA ALA A 206 11.72 -15.68 0.79
C ALA A 206 12.88 -15.20 1.68
N ARG A 207 13.72 -16.15 2.14
CA ARG A 207 14.88 -15.87 3.00
C ARG A 207 16.03 -16.80 2.66
N GLY A 208 17.26 -16.27 2.68
CA GLY A 208 18.47 -17.05 2.45
C GLY A 208 18.49 -17.70 1.06
N VAL A 209 19.13 -18.84 0.95
CA VAL A 209 19.18 -19.66 -0.28
C VAL A 209 18.01 -20.64 -0.32
N PRO A 210 17.54 -21.05 -1.51
CA PRO A 210 16.44 -22.00 -1.62
C PRO A 210 16.71 -23.31 -0.90
N THR A 211 15.73 -23.80 -0.17
CA THR A 211 15.72 -25.12 0.45
C THR A 211 15.73 -26.24 -0.60
N GLU A 212 15.97 -27.48 -0.20
CA GLU A 212 15.91 -28.63 -1.12
C GLU A 212 14.52 -28.77 -1.77
N GLY A 213 13.45 -28.55 -0.99
CA GLY A 213 12.08 -28.59 -1.51
C GLY A 213 11.80 -27.48 -2.54
N GLU A 214 12.24 -26.27 -2.28
CA GLU A 214 12.10 -25.14 -3.22
C GLU A 214 12.92 -25.39 -4.49
N ARG A 215 14.16 -25.90 -4.38
CA ARG A 215 14.96 -26.26 -5.56
C ARG A 215 14.29 -27.34 -6.41
N ALA A 216 13.67 -28.33 -5.80
CA ALA A 216 12.95 -29.37 -6.53
C ALA A 216 11.79 -28.80 -7.39
N VAL A 217 11.14 -27.72 -6.93
CA VAL A 217 10.09 -27.01 -7.66
C VAL A 217 10.68 -26.07 -8.73
N LEU A 218 11.78 -25.40 -8.42
CA LEU A 218 12.40 -24.40 -9.29
C LEU A 218 13.23 -25.01 -10.43
N GLN A 219 13.89 -26.16 -10.20
CA GLN A 219 14.78 -26.81 -11.16
C GLN A 219 14.13 -27.06 -12.53
N PRO A 220 12.91 -27.62 -12.61
CA PRO A 220 12.24 -27.82 -13.90
C PRO A 220 11.99 -26.53 -14.69
N LEU A 221 11.82 -25.41 -14.01
CA LEU A 221 11.62 -24.11 -14.64
C LEU A 221 12.95 -23.53 -15.17
N VAL A 222 14.04 -23.78 -14.45
CA VAL A 222 15.39 -23.45 -14.91
C VAL A 222 15.76 -24.32 -16.13
N ASP A 223 15.48 -25.62 -16.10
CA ASP A 223 15.76 -26.54 -17.21
C ASP A 223 15.00 -26.16 -18.49
N GLN A 224 13.84 -25.55 -18.36
CA GLN A 224 13.03 -25.00 -19.46
C GLN A 224 13.49 -23.60 -19.93
N GLY A 225 14.48 -22.99 -19.26
CA GLY A 225 14.93 -21.64 -19.55
C GLY A 225 13.95 -20.52 -19.15
N LEU A 226 12.95 -20.83 -18.32
CA LEU A 226 11.98 -19.88 -17.80
C LEU A 226 12.53 -19.06 -16.64
N LEU A 227 13.49 -19.61 -15.90
CA LEU A 227 14.19 -18.97 -14.80
C LEU A 227 15.69 -19.07 -14.99
N SER A 228 16.41 -18.09 -14.47
CA SER A 228 17.88 -18.08 -14.43
C SER A 228 18.38 -19.12 -13.40
N ALA A 229 19.52 -19.76 -13.67
CA ALA A 229 20.09 -20.80 -12.82
C ALA A 229 20.51 -20.27 -11.44
N GLU A 230 20.83 -18.98 -11.34
CA GLU A 230 21.21 -18.34 -10.08
C GLU A 230 20.11 -18.42 -9.02
N ILE A 231 18.83 -18.56 -9.42
CA ILE A 231 17.72 -18.70 -8.47
C ILE A 231 17.85 -19.94 -7.58
N LEU A 232 18.64 -20.93 -8.00
CA LEU A 232 18.84 -22.17 -7.24
C LEU A 232 19.95 -22.05 -6.18
N THR A 233 20.79 -21.03 -6.26
CA THR A 233 22.01 -20.89 -5.44
C THR A 233 22.13 -19.55 -4.73
N ASP A 234 21.56 -18.51 -5.28
CA ASP A 234 21.66 -17.17 -4.73
C ASP A 234 20.75 -16.97 -3.53
N GLU A 235 21.15 -16.07 -2.65
CA GLU A 235 20.29 -15.60 -1.57
C GLU A 235 19.10 -14.81 -2.13
N ALA A 236 17.99 -14.87 -1.40
CA ALA A 236 16.82 -14.03 -1.67
C ALA A 236 17.23 -12.56 -1.80
N VAL A 237 16.67 -11.86 -2.79
CA VAL A 237 16.98 -10.44 -3.00
C VAL A 237 16.51 -9.62 -1.81
N MET A 238 17.45 -8.98 -1.13
CA MET A 238 17.20 -8.13 0.02
C MET A 238 17.38 -6.66 -0.35
N ALA A 239 16.60 -5.79 0.30
CA ALA A 239 16.78 -4.35 0.13
C ALA A 239 18.18 -3.91 0.59
N PRO A 240 18.77 -2.88 -0.05
CA PRO A 240 20.07 -2.37 0.37
C PRO A 240 20.08 -1.92 1.82
N VAL A 241 21.12 -2.28 2.56
CA VAL A 241 21.38 -1.79 3.91
C VAL A 241 22.31 -0.59 3.84
N SER A 242 22.00 0.45 4.60
CA SER A 242 22.77 1.69 4.66
C SER A 242 23.27 1.98 6.07
N GLY A 243 24.19 2.94 6.20
CA GLY A 243 24.64 3.45 7.49
C GLY A 243 23.73 4.55 8.04
N GLN A 244 24.14 5.10 9.19
CA GLN A 244 23.38 6.11 9.94
C GLN A 244 23.46 7.54 9.38
N ARG A 245 24.23 7.80 8.34
CA ARG A 245 24.27 9.11 7.67
C ARG A 245 23.32 9.11 6.50
N GLN A 246 22.58 10.19 6.27
CA GLN A 246 21.61 10.32 5.18
C GLN A 246 22.17 9.77 3.85
N LEU A 247 23.34 10.24 3.45
CA LEU A 247 24.07 9.72 2.30
C LEU A 247 25.09 8.67 2.76
N ASP A 248 24.85 7.42 2.42
CA ASP A 248 25.81 6.34 2.63
C ASP A 248 26.87 6.33 1.52
N ARG A 249 28.12 6.54 1.88
CA ARG A 249 29.23 6.63 0.92
C ARG A 249 29.55 5.29 0.25
N LYS A 250 29.31 4.15 0.92
CA LYS A 250 29.54 2.83 0.34
C LYS A 250 28.48 2.55 -0.73
N ASN A 251 27.22 2.81 -0.40
CA ASN A 251 26.10 2.66 -1.33
C ASN A 251 26.22 3.64 -2.51
N LEU A 252 26.62 4.89 -2.26
CA LEU A 252 26.86 5.86 -3.34
C LEU A 252 27.93 5.37 -4.32
N ARG A 253 29.05 4.83 -3.84
CA ARG A 253 30.11 4.29 -4.71
C ARG A 253 29.61 3.09 -5.50
N ARG A 254 28.89 2.16 -4.87
CA ARG A 254 28.33 1.00 -5.57
C ARG A 254 27.28 1.41 -6.61
N ALA A 255 26.40 2.33 -6.24
CA ALA A 255 25.43 2.90 -7.19
C ALA A 255 26.11 3.58 -8.38
N SER A 256 27.18 4.34 -8.13
CA SER A 256 27.97 4.95 -9.19
C SER A 256 28.56 3.91 -10.16
N GLN A 257 29.13 2.83 -9.65
CA GLN A 257 29.63 1.73 -10.48
C GLN A 257 28.54 1.08 -11.34
N LEU A 258 27.38 0.79 -10.73
CA LEU A 258 26.24 0.22 -11.44
C LEU A 258 25.72 1.14 -12.56
N MET A 259 25.67 2.44 -12.33
CA MET A 259 25.31 3.42 -13.34
C MET A 259 26.34 3.46 -14.48
N ASP A 260 27.63 3.41 -14.16
CA ASP A 260 28.71 3.36 -15.18
C ASP A 260 28.62 2.07 -16.02
N GLU A 261 28.39 0.91 -15.37
CA GLU A 261 28.19 -0.39 -16.02
C GLU A 261 26.95 -0.41 -16.92
N ALA A 262 25.90 0.36 -16.57
CA ALA A 262 24.69 0.54 -17.36
C ALA A 262 24.85 1.57 -18.51
N GLY A 263 26.04 2.19 -18.62
CA GLY A 263 26.36 3.17 -19.65
C GLY A 263 26.02 4.62 -19.28
N TRP A 264 25.52 4.88 -18.08
CA TRP A 264 25.23 6.22 -17.56
C TRP A 264 26.48 6.83 -16.91
N ARG A 265 27.25 7.58 -17.66
CA ARG A 265 28.53 8.15 -17.21
C ARG A 265 28.39 9.60 -16.77
N VAL A 266 29.24 10.05 -15.85
CA VAL A 266 29.26 11.44 -15.39
C VAL A 266 29.84 12.32 -16.49
N ASN A 267 29.11 13.34 -16.92
CA ASN A 267 29.56 14.35 -17.89
C ASN A 267 30.33 15.50 -17.22
N ALA A 268 30.72 16.51 -17.98
CA ALA A 268 31.50 17.65 -17.51
C ALA A 268 30.77 18.49 -16.42
N ASP A 269 29.46 18.47 -16.41
CA ASP A 269 28.61 19.18 -15.44
C ASP A 269 28.31 18.34 -14.18
N GLY A 270 28.89 17.14 -14.08
CA GLY A 270 28.69 16.24 -12.94
C GLY A 270 27.38 15.43 -13.02
N MET A 271 26.68 15.47 -14.15
CA MET A 271 25.43 14.77 -14.35
C MET A 271 25.62 13.42 -15.04
N ARG A 272 24.81 12.43 -14.69
CA ARG A 272 24.74 11.14 -15.40
C ARG A 272 24.12 11.32 -16.78
N GLU A 273 24.85 10.89 -17.80
CA GLU A 273 24.46 11.03 -19.20
C GLU A 273 24.71 9.73 -19.97
N LYS A 274 23.82 9.42 -20.89
CA LYS A 274 23.94 8.32 -21.84
C LYS A 274 23.39 8.77 -23.19
N ASP A 275 24.13 8.55 -24.26
CA ASP A 275 23.74 8.90 -25.64
C ASP A 275 23.27 10.38 -25.78
N GLY A 276 23.97 11.30 -25.10
CA GLY A 276 23.67 12.73 -25.11
C GLY A 276 22.44 13.13 -24.26
N GLN A 277 21.87 12.21 -23.51
CA GLN A 277 20.71 12.50 -22.65
C GLN A 277 21.08 12.41 -21.18
N VAL A 278 20.82 13.50 -20.43
CA VAL A 278 20.98 13.54 -18.97
C VAL A 278 19.92 12.65 -18.30
N PHE A 279 20.35 11.93 -17.27
CA PHE A 279 19.41 11.13 -16.46
C PHE A 279 18.53 12.02 -15.59
N THR A 280 17.29 12.17 -15.99
CA THR A 280 16.27 12.88 -15.20
C THR A 280 15.41 11.89 -14.43
N LEU A 281 14.93 12.23 -13.24
CA LEU A 281 14.00 11.42 -12.47
C LEU A 281 12.94 12.29 -11.81
N GLU A 282 11.71 11.89 -11.94
CA GLU A 282 10.58 12.51 -11.27
C GLU A 282 9.94 11.51 -10.31
N VAL A 283 9.80 11.90 -9.06
CA VAL A 283 9.00 11.19 -8.07
C VAL A 283 7.63 11.84 -8.04
N LEU A 284 6.61 11.11 -8.48
CA LEU A 284 5.22 11.55 -8.43
C LEU A 284 4.64 11.19 -7.06
N ASP A 285 3.97 12.12 -6.40
CA ASP A 285 3.38 11.90 -5.09
C ASP A 285 2.27 12.93 -4.81
N SER A 286 1.15 12.49 -4.25
CA SER A 286 0.03 13.35 -3.88
C SER A 286 0.01 13.76 -2.40
N SER A 287 0.74 13.04 -1.52
CA SER A 287 0.69 13.26 -0.08
C SER A 287 1.87 14.06 0.46
N PRO A 288 1.66 15.28 1.01
CA PRO A 288 2.72 16.06 1.66
C PRO A 288 3.39 15.36 2.84
N ALA A 289 2.77 14.31 3.39
CA ALA A 289 3.34 13.54 4.49
C ALA A 289 4.65 12.84 4.12
N PHE A 290 4.84 12.55 2.81
CA PHE A 290 6.05 11.89 2.31
C PHE A 290 7.19 12.85 1.96
N ASP A 291 6.99 14.15 1.92
CA ASP A 291 8.04 15.12 1.58
C ASP A 291 9.31 14.94 2.41
N ARG A 292 9.16 14.76 3.70
CA ARG A 292 10.28 14.55 4.64
C ARG A 292 11.05 13.26 4.39
N ILE A 293 10.45 12.29 3.66
CA ILE A 293 11.03 11.00 3.33
C ILE A 293 11.65 11.05 1.93
N THR A 294 10.93 11.64 0.99
CA THR A 294 11.30 11.71 -0.43
C THR A 294 12.43 12.70 -0.69
N ASN A 295 12.43 13.88 -0.04
CA ASN A 295 13.45 14.89 -0.27
C ASN A 295 14.88 14.42 0.08
N PRO A 296 15.17 13.74 1.21
CA PRO A 296 16.48 13.19 1.46
C PRO A 296 16.96 12.18 0.41
N MET A 297 16.04 11.35 -0.11
CA MET A 297 16.33 10.42 -1.19
C MET A 297 16.68 11.16 -2.49
N ILE A 298 15.95 12.22 -2.82
CA ILE A 298 16.22 13.08 -3.99
C ILE A 298 17.61 13.73 -3.87
N GLU A 299 17.97 14.23 -2.70
CA GLU A 299 19.30 14.81 -2.46
C GLU A 299 20.42 13.75 -2.65
N ASN A 300 20.20 12.51 -2.21
CA ASN A 300 21.13 11.42 -2.45
C ASN A 300 21.23 11.08 -3.96
N MET A 301 20.12 11.11 -4.69
CA MET A 301 20.10 10.92 -6.15
C MET A 301 20.85 12.04 -6.87
N LYS A 302 20.69 13.28 -6.45
CA LYS A 302 21.48 14.42 -6.99
C LYS A 302 22.97 14.24 -6.74
N ALA A 303 23.38 13.74 -5.56
CA ALA A 303 24.77 13.42 -5.26
C ALA A 303 25.32 12.26 -6.14
N LEU A 304 24.45 11.40 -6.68
CA LEU A 304 24.81 10.39 -7.67
C LEU A 304 24.95 10.97 -9.09
N GLY A 305 24.57 12.24 -9.30
CA GLY A 305 24.60 12.91 -10.60
C GLY A 305 23.27 12.81 -11.38
N ILE A 306 22.16 12.62 -10.71
CA ILE A 306 20.82 12.49 -11.32
C ILE A 306 20.06 13.80 -11.13
N ASP A 307 19.45 14.32 -12.21
CA ASP A 307 18.48 15.41 -12.15
C ASP A 307 17.15 14.88 -11.60
N ALA A 308 17.08 14.78 -10.26
CA ALA A 308 15.93 14.23 -9.55
C ALA A 308 15.08 15.34 -8.93
N ARG A 309 13.74 15.19 -9.04
CA ARG A 309 12.78 16.14 -8.46
C ARG A 309 11.53 15.45 -7.94
N LEU A 310 10.90 16.07 -6.94
CA LEU A 310 9.55 15.72 -6.50
C LEU A 310 8.55 16.48 -7.36
N ASN A 311 7.59 15.78 -7.92
CA ASN A 311 6.44 16.37 -8.59
C ASN A 311 5.18 16.14 -7.74
N ARG A 312 4.75 17.18 -7.04
CA ARG A 312 3.54 17.17 -6.23
C ARG A 312 2.32 17.39 -7.12
N VAL A 313 1.37 16.46 -7.07
CA VAL A 313 0.10 16.51 -7.80
C VAL A 313 -1.05 16.24 -6.82
N ASP A 314 -2.28 16.43 -7.24
CA ASP A 314 -3.44 15.94 -6.51
C ASP A 314 -3.70 14.44 -6.77
N THR A 315 -4.54 13.82 -5.93
CA THR A 315 -4.83 12.37 -5.99
C THR A 315 -5.46 11.94 -7.32
N ALA A 316 -6.26 12.80 -7.95
CA ALA A 316 -6.87 12.49 -9.23
C ALA A 316 -5.81 12.44 -10.34
N GLN A 317 -4.91 13.44 -10.39
CA GLN A 317 -3.79 13.49 -11.33
C GLN A 317 -2.79 12.35 -11.10
N GLU A 318 -2.58 11.91 -9.84
CA GLU A 318 -1.72 10.76 -9.56
C GLU A 318 -2.32 9.48 -10.12
N SER A 319 -3.64 9.29 -10.01
CA SER A 319 -4.35 8.13 -10.52
C SER A 319 -4.42 8.05 -12.04
N GLU A 320 -4.36 9.19 -12.73
CA GLU A 320 -4.42 9.28 -14.19
C GLU A 320 -3.07 9.01 -14.87
N ARG A 321 -1.95 9.10 -14.14
CA ARG A 321 -0.57 9.00 -14.69
C ARG A 321 0.06 7.65 -14.44
#